data_a5df413ac8b41be882c06e64fee33ef0
#
_entry.id   a5df413ac8b41be882c06e64fee33ef0
#
_cell.length_a   1.000
_cell.length_b   1.000
_cell.length_c   1.000
_cell.angle_alpha   90.00
_cell.angle_beta   90.00
_cell.angle_gamma   90.00
#
_symmetry.space_group_name_H-M   'P 1'
#
loop_
_entity.id
_entity.type
_entity.pdbx_description
1 polymer ?
#
loop_
_entity_poly.entity_id
_entity_poly.type
_entity_poly.pdbx_seq_one_letter_code
_entity_poly.pdbx_strand_id
1 'polypeptide(L)'
;MTEWVVDLQAQALSLASSDPRHEALARVQHEDTPAARAAALQQARARLVEQAPTLASVRRARVQFDDHWATWLSLTGSFWMLNAGQREALVRSHLERQLSLEAAQWRVCSQVLARGDGLVACAMTQQRWSDLEDALTAAGLHARSVRSHWADRLAGIELPGSRGVIARIEGHLLNLAVLDEGHWIRVASLLVDQQQDWSRRARGWMQTVGLADPVAAQWFDGPSQACPSGWTALETA
;
A
#
# COMPACT_ATOMS: atom_id res chain seq x y z
N MET A 1 20.41 -11.11 9.41
CA MET A 1 19.44 -12.17 9.75
C MET A 1 18.55 -12.36 8.53
N THR A 2 18.56 -13.55 7.95
CA THR A 2 17.86 -13.86 6.71
C THR A 2 16.34 -13.92 6.93
N GLU A 3 15.58 -13.30 6.05
CA GLU A 3 14.11 -13.30 6.02
C GLU A 3 13.63 -13.59 4.61
N TRP A 4 12.41 -14.06 4.48
CA TRP A 4 11.69 -14.08 3.22
C TRP A 4 11.10 -12.70 2.91
N VAL A 5 11.14 -12.30 1.66
CA VAL A 5 10.39 -11.15 1.15
C VAL A 5 9.26 -11.69 0.29
N VAL A 6 8.04 -11.50 0.75
CA VAL A 6 6.79 -11.90 0.06
C VAL A 6 6.19 -10.65 -0.55
N ASP A 7 6.08 -10.64 -1.87
CA ASP A 7 5.44 -9.57 -2.63
C ASP A 7 4.10 -10.08 -3.17
N LEU A 8 3.01 -9.50 -2.68
CA LEU A 8 1.64 -9.85 -3.02
C LEU A 8 1.06 -8.84 -3.99
N GLN A 9 0.82 -9.28 -5.22
CA GLN A 9 0.13 -8.53 -6.26
C GLN A 9 -1.28 -9.13 -6.49
N ALA A 10 -2.12 -8.44 -7.26
CA ALA A 10 -3.50 -8.87 -7.50
C ALA A 10 -3.59 -10.31 -8.06
N GLN A 11 -2.71 -10.66 -8.99
CA GLN A 11 -2.74 -11.94 -9.69
C GLN A 11 -1.39 -12.65 -9.71
N ALA A 12 -0.44 -12.19 -8.93
CA ALA A 12 0.89 -12.76 -8.83
C ALA A 12 1.43 -12.67 -7.41
N LEU A 13 2.27 -13.61 -7.06
CA LEU A 13 3.04 -13.61 -5.84
C LEU A 13 4.51 -13.83 -6.19
N SER A 14 5.39 -13.02 -5.62
CA SER A 14 6.81 -13.28 -5.64
C SER A 14 7.33 -13.57 -4.24
N LEU A 15 8.27 -14.50 -4.16
CA LEU A 15 9.00 -14.82 -2.94
C LEU A 15 10.48 -14.74 -3.22
N ALA A 16 11.20 -13.99 -2.38
CA ALA A 16 12.65 -13.85 -2.47
C ALA A 16 13.31 -14.01 -1.10
N SER A 17 14.59 -14.28 -1.07
CA SER A 17 15.41 -14.20 0.14
C SER A 17 15.94 -12.78 0.31
N SER A 18 15.95 -12.28 1.54
CA SER A 18 16.64 -11.01 1.88
C SER A 18 18.16 -11.14 1.95
N ASP A 19 18.70 -12.36 1.84
CA ASP A 19 20.14 -12.60 1.84
C ASP A 19 20.68 -12.42 0.41
N PRO A 20 21.56 -11.43 0.17
CA PRO A 20 22.08 -11.16 -1.18
C PRO A 20 22.94 -12.32 -1.74
N ARG A 21 23.34 -13.27 -0.91
CA ARG A 21 24.04 -14.49 -1.36
C ARG A 21 23.11 -15.50 -2.02
N HIS A 22 21.80 -15.31 -1.88
CA HIS A 22 20.77 -16.16 -2.43
C HIS A 22 19.82 -15.29 -3.28
N GLU A 23 20.23 -14.91 -4.48
CA GLU A 23 19.42 -14.14 -5.45
C GLU A 23 18.28 -14.97 -6.05
N ALA A 24 17.70 -15.85 -5.25
CA ALA A 24 16.63 -16.70 -5.70
C ALA A 24 15.29 -15.96 -5.61
N LEU A 25 14.60 -15.84 -6.74
CA LEU A 25 13.27 -15.27 -6.85
C LEU A 25 12.32 -16.32 -7.47
N ALA A 26 11.25 -16.66 -6.77
CA ALA A 26 10.16 -17.43 -7.32
C ALA A 26 8.93 -16.53 -7.51
N ARG A 27 8.42 -16.49 -8.74
CA ARG A 27 7.15 -15.81 -9.07
C ARG A 27 6.13 -16.85 -9.50
N VAL A 28 4.92 -16.76 -8.94
CA VAL A 28 3.81 -17.65 -9.22
C VAL A 28 2.58 -16.81 -9.53
N GLN A 29 1.93 -17.09 -10.66
CA GLN A 29 0.62 -16.54 -11.00
C GLN A 29 -0.45 -17.28 -10.21
N HIS A 30 -1.49 -16.59 -9.79
CA HIS A 30 -2.61 -17.19 -9.08
C HIS A 30 -3.91 -16.41 -9.35
N GLU A 31 -5.03 -17.05 -9.14
CA GLU A 31 -6.32 -16.37 -9.06
C GLU A 31 -6.40 -15.57 -7.75
N ASP A 32 -7.17 -14.49 -7.76
CA ASP A 32 -7.36 -13.64 -6.58
C ASP A 32 -8.32 -14.29 -5.56
N THR A 33 -7.97 -15.52 -5.13
CA THR A 33 -8.67 -16.27 -4.07
C THR A 33 -7.72 -16.63 -2.94
N PRO A 34 -8.21 -16.74 -1.67
CA PRO A 34 -7.36 -17.10 -0.53
C PRO A 34 -6.64 -18.44 -0.73
N ALA A 35 -7.34 -19.45 -1.23
CA ALA A 35 -6.78 -20.77 -1.46
C ALA A 35 -5.68 -20.77 -2.54
N ALA A 36 -5.90 -20.06 -3.64
CA ALA A 36 -4.91 -19.94 -4.71
C ALA A 36 -3.66 -19.18 -4.25
N ARG A 37 -3.81 -18.13 -3.45
CA ARG A 37 -2.67 -17.41 -2.84
C ARG A 37 -1.86 -18.29 -1.89
N ALA A 38 -2.54 -19.06 -1.02
CA ALA A 38 -1.87 -20.00 -0.12
C ALA A 38 -1.08 -21.07 -0.89
N ALA A 39 -1.69 -21.67 -1.91
CA ALA A 39 -1.02 -22.65 -2.78
C ALA A 39 0.17 -22.03 -3.52
N ALA A 40 0.03 -20.82 -4.07
CA ALA A 40 1.11 -20.09 -4.75
C ALA A 40 2.29 -19.83 -3.81
N LEU A 41 2.04 -19.42 -2.57
CA LEU A 41 3.09 -19.16 -1.60
C LEU A 41 3.83 -20.44 -1.19
N GLN A 42 3.09 -21.53 -0.98
CA GLN A 42 3.69 -22.84 -0.71
C GLN A 42 4.56 -23.32 -1.89
N GLN A 43 4.07 -23.19 -3.11
CA GLN A 43 4.80 -23.56 -4.31
C GLN A 43 6.06 -22.72 -4.51
N ALA A 44 5.96 -21.39 -4.33
CA ALA A 44 7.12 -20.50 -4.42
C ALA A 44 8.19 -20.88 -3.40
N ARG A 45 7.76 -21.11 -2.15
CA ARG A 45 8.69 -21.52 -1.08
C ARG A 45 9.35 -22.87 -1.36
N ALA A 46 8.60 -23.86 -1.80
CA ALA A 46 9.14 -25.18 -2.15
C ALA A 46 10.23 -25.07 -3.22
N ARG A 47 9.98 -24.34 -4.30
CA ARG A 47 10.96 -24.11 -5.39
C ARG A 47 12.25 -23.48 -4.87
N LEU A 48 12.15 -22.46 -4.00
CA LEU A 48 13.32 -21.77 -3.47
C LEU A 48 14.10 -22.63 -2.48
N VAL A 49 13.43 -23.45 -1.68
CA VAL A 49 14.08 -24.39 -0.75
C VAL A 49 14.78 -25.51 -1.52
N GLU A 50 14.26 -25.96 -2.65
CA GLU A 50 14.95 -26.92 -3.55
C GLU A 50 16.25 -26.33 -4.10
N GLN A 51 16.24 -25.04 -4.48
CA GLN A 51 17.43 -24.33 -4.99
C GLN A 51 18.44 -23.98 -3.89
N ALA A 52 17.95 -23.65 -2.70
CA ALA A 52 18.76 -23.24 -1.54
C ALA A 52 18.25 -23.90 -0.25
N PRO A 53 18.65 -25.16 0.04
CA PRO A 53 18.13 -25.94 1.18
C PRO A 53 18.39 -25.26 2.54
N THR A 54 19.40 -24.42 2.66
CA THR A 54 19.69 -23.63 3.88
C THR A 54 18.56 -22.69 4.27
N LEU A 55 17.70 -22.29 3.32
CA LEU A 55 16.53 -21.44 3.55
C LEU A 55 15.34 -22.20 4.15
N ALA A 56 15.38 -23.53 4.21
CA ALA A 56 14.29 -24.33 4.77
C ALA A 56 13.94 -24.01 6.22
N SER A 57 14.93 -23.58 7.00
CA SER A 57 14.75 -23.21 8.41
C SER A 57 14.25 -21.76 8.62
N VAL A 58 14.27 -20.94 7.57
CA VAL A 58 13.80 -19.54 7.67
C VAL A 58 12.28 -19.52 7.78
N ARG A 59 11.78 -18.89 8.85
CA ARG A 59 10.33 -18.80 9.15
C ARG A 59 9.79 -17.39 9.10
N ARG A 60 10.66 -16.38 9.11
CA ARG A 60 10.27 -14.97 9.15
C ARG A 60 10.08 -14.44 7.74
N ALA A 61 9.00 -13.68 7.57
CA ALA A 61 8.70 -13.01 6.31
C ALA A 61 8.44 -11.51 6.50
N ARG A 62 8.96 -10.71 5.59
CA ARG A 62 8.50 -9.35 5.34
C ARG A 62 7.51 -9.43 4.18
N VAL A 63 6.30 -8.94 4.39
CA VAL A 63 5.25 -8.93 3.38
C VAL A 63 5.11 -7.52 2.84
N GLN A 64 5.13 -7.40 1.52
CA GLN A 64 4.75 -6.22 0.77
C GLN A 64 3.49 -6.54 -0.01
N PHE A 65 2.54 -5.62 -0.06
CA PHE A 65 1.27 -5.82 -0.76
C PHE A 65 0.94 -4.63 -1.65
N ASP A 66 0.27 -4.91 -2.74
CA ASP A 66 -0.24 -3.92 -3.68
C ASP A 66 -1.38 -3.10 -3.06
N ASP A 67 -1.64 -1.96 -3.66
CA ASP A 67 -2.60 -0.98 -3.17
C ASP A 67 -4.04 -1.46 -3.16
N HIS A 68 -4.40 -2.44 -4.00
CA HIS A 68 -5.74 -3.03 -4.01
C HIS A 68 -6.08 -3.80 -2.72
N TRP A 69 -5.08 -4.11 -1.88
CA TRP A 69 -5.28 -4.78 -0.59
C TRP A 69 -5.73 -3.84 0.52
N ALA A 70 -5.44 -2.56 0.39
CA ALA A 70 -5.68 -1.59 1.45
C ALA A 70 -6.26 -0.28 0.92
N THR A 71 -6.92 0.43 1.79
CA THR A 71 -7.47 1.77 1.55
C THR A 71 -6.69 2.79 2.36
N TRP A 72 -6.27 3.86 1.71
CA TRP A 72 -5.60 4.98 2.34
C TRP A 72 -6.56 6.12 2.58
N LEU A 73 -6.43 6.76 3.73
CA LEU A 73 -7.20 7.95 4.05
C LEU A 73 -6.41 8.89 4.95
N SER A 74 -6.80 10.14 4.95
CA SER A 74 -6.32 11.12 5.93
C SER A 74 -7.47 11.86 6.57
N LEU A 75 -7.32 12.13 7.86
CA LEU A 75 -8.24 12.95 8.64
C LEU A 75 -7.55 14.24 9.02
N THR A 76 -8.30 15.35 8.98
CA THR A 76 -7.81 16.68 9.40
C THR A 76 -8.19 16.92 10.84
N GLY A 77 -7.28 17.48 11.62
CA GLY A 77 -7.50 17.84 13.02
C GLY A 77 -6.29 17.55 13.89
N SER A 78 -6.40 17.87 15.16
CA SER A 78 -5.37 17.62 16.15
C SER A 78 -5.56 16.24 16.81
N PHE A 79 -4.64 15.33 16.58
CA PHE A 79 -4.75 13.92 17.00
C PHE A 79 -3.69 13.47 18.00
N TRP A 80 -2.78 14.38 18.43
CA TRP A 80 -1.65 14.07 19.32
C TRP A 80 -2.06 13.68 20.74
N MET A 81 -3.26 14.09 21.20
CA MET A 81 -3.80 13.71 22.50
C MET A 81 -4.44 12.33 22.50
N LEU A 82 -4.68 11.74 21.32
CA LEU A 82 -5.28 10.42 21.19
C LEU A 82 -4.22 9.33 21.27
N ASN A 83 -4.47 8.30 22.07
CA ASN A 83 -3.67 7.08 22.03
C ASN A 83 -3.94 6.26 20.76
N ALA A 84 -3.14 5.21 20.52
CA ALA A 84 -3.24 4.40 19.31
C ALA A 84 -4.64 3.80 19.13
N GLY A 85 -5.24 3.23 20.17
CA GLY A 85 -6.57 2.63 20.11
C GLY A 85 -7.68 3.64 19.79
N GLN A 86 -7.58 4.88 20.33
CA GLN A 86 -8.53 5.94 20.03
C GLN A 86 -8.42 6.40 18.57
N ARG A 87 -7.19 6.51 18.04
CA ARG A 87 -6.98 6.83 16.63
C ARG A 87 -7.54 5.77 15.71
N GLU A 88 -7.29 4.49 16.02
CA GLU A 88 -7.84 3.36 15.24
C GLU A 88 -9.38 3.34 15.28
N ALA A 89 -9.99 3.56 16.44
CA ALA A 89 -11.45 3.61 16.57
C ALA A 89 -12.04 4.76 15.73
N LEU A 90 -11.39 5.92 15.72
CA LEU A 90 -11.81 7.06 14.90
C LEU A 90 -11.73 6.73 13.40
N VAL A 91 -10.65 6.11 12.94
CA VAL A 91 -10.47 5.70 11.54
C VAL A 91 -11.53 4.66 11.16
N ARG A 92 -11.77 3.66 11.99
CA ARG A 92 -12.80 2.64 11.75
C ARG A 92 -14.18 3.25 11.63
N SER A 93 -14.54 4.18 12.52
CA SER A 93 -15.82 4.89 12.44
C SER A 93 -15.95 5.76 11.17
N HIS A 94 -14.84 6.31 10.69
CA HIS A 94 -14.84 7.06 9.43
C HIS A 94 -15.06 6.15 8.21
N LEU A 95 -14.38 4.99 8.17
CA LEU A 95 -14.53 3.98 7.12
C LEU A 95 -15.93 3.38 7.10
N GLU A 96 -16.52 3.10 8.26
CA GLU A 96 -17.88 2.62 8.40
C GLU A 96 -18.89 3.57 7.74
N ARG A 97 -18.73 4.87 8.00
CA ARG A 97 -19.61 5.90 7.41
C ARG A 97 -19.41 6.06 5.90
N GLN A 98 -18.18 5.90 5.40
CA GLN A 98 -17.87 6.08 3.98
C GLN A 98 -18.17 4.85 3.13
N LEU A 99 -17.91 3.66 3.65
CA LEU A 99 -17.96 2.42 2.89
C LEU A 99 -19.09 1.48 3.30
N SER A 100 -19.91 1.87 4.28
CA SER A 100 -21.02 1.08 4.80
C SER A 100 -20.62 -0.33 5.27
N LEU A 101 -19.39 -0.49 5.74
CA LEU A 101 -18.87 -1.72 6.33
C LEU A 101 -18.68 -1.49 7.83
N GLU A 102 -19.04 -2.48 8.65
CA GLU A 102 -18.94 -2.39 10.11
C GLU A 102 -17.50 -2.09 10.56
N ALA A 103 -17.37 -1.24 11.58
CA ALA A 103 -16.07 -0.81 12.12
C ALA A 103 -15.17 -1.97 12.53
N ALA A 104 -15.76 -3.08 13.03
CA ALA A 104 -15.05 -4.28 13.42
C ALA A 104 -14.40 -5.03 12.25
N GLN A 105 -14.86 -4.80 11.02
CA GLN A 105 -14.33 -5.46 9.82
C GLN A 105 -13.02 -4.84 9.30
N TRP A 106 -12.49 -3.83 9.99
CA TRP A 106 -11.28 -3.13 9.58
C TRP A 106 -10.10 -3.35 10.52
N ARG A 107 -8.99 -3.74 9.95
CA ARG A 107 -7.67 -3.64 10.57
C ARG A 107 -7.02 -2.34 10.10
N VAL A 108 -6.60 -1.53 11.04
CA VAL A 108 -6.13 -0.16 10.78
C VAL A 108 -4.73 0.01 11.33
N CYS A 109 -3.88 0.68 10.58
CA CYS A 109 -2.63 1.26 11.04
C CYS A 109 -2.69 2.76 10.82
N SER A 110 -2.34 3.57 11.80
CA SER A 110 -2.44 5.02 11.71
C SER A 110 -1.24 5.73 12.30
N GLN A 111 -0.90 6.88 11.72
CA GLN A 111 0.19 7.75 12.16
C GLN A 111 -0.27 9.21 12.18
N VAL A 112 0.03 9.91 13.27
CA VAL A 112 -0.15 11.37 13.32
C VAL A 112 0.92 12.01 12.46
N LEU A 113 0.53 13.00 11.66
CA LEU A 113 1.44 13.75 10.82
C LEU A 113 2.40 14.60 11.68
N ALA A 114 3.59 14.85 11.17
CA ALA A 114 4.66 15.53 11.90
C ALA A 114 4.25 16.94 12.41
N ARG A 115 3.39 17.63 11.66
CA ARG A 115 2.85 18.95 12.06
C ARG A 115 1.69 18.86 13.07
N GLY A 116 1.21 17.64 13.37
CA GLY A 116 0.13 17.40 14.35
C GLY A 116 -1.28 17.78 13.89
N ASP A 117 -1.44 18.26 12.67
CA ASP A 117 -2.69 18.77 12.09
C ASP A 117 -3.44 17.74 11.26
N GLY A 118 -3.01 16.50 11.32
CA GLY A 118 -3.62 15.41 10.58
C GLY A 118 -3.22 14.01 11.05
N LEU A 119 -4.00 13.05 10.60
CA LEU A 119 -3.79 11.62 10.77
C LEU A 119 -3.81 10.95 9.40
N VAL A 120 -2.80 10.17 9.08
CA VAL A 120 -2.78 9.28 7.92
C VAL A 120 -3.06 7.87 8.40
N ALA A 121 -3.88 7.14 7.68
CA ALA A 121 -4.20 5.75 7.97
C ALA A 121 -4.22 4.88 6.72
N CYS A 122 -3.80 3.63 6.93
CA CYS A 122 -3.93 2.52 6.01
C CYS A 122 -4.86 1.49 6.63
N ALA A 123 -5.87 1.07 5.93
CA ALA A 123 -6.87 0.13 6.40
C ALA A 123 -7.04 -1.03 5.43
N MET A 124 -7.13 -2.24 5.98
CA MET A 124 -7.40 -3.49 5.27
C MET A 124 -8.59 -4.17 5.93
N THR A 125 -9.41 -4.89 5.18
CA THR A 125 -10.48 -5.67 5.81
C THR A 125 -9.89 -6.80 6.67
N GLN A 126 -10.56 -7.11 7.78
CA GLN A 126 -10.15 -8.20 8.68
C GLN A 126 -10.10 -9.54 7.94
N GLN A 127 -11.00 -9.76 6.98
CA GLN A 127 -11.00 -10.96 6.15
C GLN A 127 -9.69 -11.08 5.34
N ARG A 128 -9.28 -10.02 4.61
CA ARG A 128 -8.01 -10.03 3.86
C ARG A 128 -6.79 -10.25 4.73
N TRP A 129 -6.83 -9.68 5.93
CA TRP A 129 -5.75 -9.90 6.90
C TRP A 129 -5.69 -11.37 7.34
N SER A 130 -6.84 -11.97 7.68
CA SER A 130 -6.92 -13.40 8.07
C SER A 130 -6.45 -14.30 6.93
N ASP A 131 -6.91 -14.05 5.71
CA ASP A 131 -6.49 -14.80 4.52
C ASP A 131 -4.97 -14.75 4.32
N LEU A 132 -4.33 -13.61 4.59
CA LEU A 132 -2.89 -13.46 4.54
C LEU A 132 -2.18 -14.27 5.64
N GLU A 133 -2.67 -14.18 6.87
CA GLU A 133 -2.10 -14.95 8.00
C GLU A 133 -2.21 -16.45 7.76
N ASP A 134 -3.34 -16.92 7.24
CA ASP A 134 -3.58 -18.32 6.90
C ASP A 134 -2.64 -18.80 5.78
N ALA A 135 -2.47 -17.99 4.72
CA ALA A 135 -1.55 -18.32 3.63
C ALA A 135 -0.09 -18.41 4.11
N LEU A 136 0.35 -17.48 4.95
CA LEU A 136 1.69 -17.51 5.54
C LEU A 136 1.87 -18.74 6.44
N THR A 137 0.88 -19.01 7.29
CA THR A 137 0.90 -20.18 8.20
C THR A 137 0.96 -21.48 7.43
N ALA A 138 0.15 -21.63 6.39
CA ALA A 138 0.17 -22.80 5.50
C ALA A 138 1.51 -23.01 4.82
N ALA A 139 2.22 -21.93 4.50
CA ALA A 139 3.59 -21.97 3.98
C ALA A 139 4.66 -22.12 5.09
N GLY A 140 4.29 -22.22 6.37
CA GLY A 140 5.19 -22.29 7.51
C GLY A 140 5.98 -21.01 7.75
N LEU A 141 5.40 -19.86 7.43
CA LEU A 141 5.98 -18.53 7.56
C LEU A 141 5.21 -17.70 8.60
N HIS A 142 5.90 -16.72 9.18
CA HIS A 142 5.31 -15.74 10.10
C HIS A 142 5.69 -14.34 9.67
N ALA A 143 4.71 -13.47 9.50
CA ALA A 143 4.95 -12.09 9.15
C ALA A 143 5.69 -11.35 10.29
N ARG A 144 6.85 -10.80 10.00
CA ARG A 144 7.55 -9.85 10.87
C ARG A 144 7.07 -8.43 10.65
N SER A 145 6.82 -8.09 9.39
CA SER A 145 6.26 -6.80 8.99
C SER A 145 5.39 -6.97 7.76
N VAL A 146 4.35 -6.16 7.69
CA VAL A 146 3.44 -6.08 6.55
C VAL A 146 3.38 -4.63 6.13
N ARG A 147 3.69 -4.33 4.86
CA ARG A 147 3.81 -2.97 4.33
C ARG A 147 3.14 -2.88 2.97
N SER A 148 2.61 -1.71 2.64
CA SER A 148 2.15 -1.40 1.30
C SER A 148 3.31 -0.97 0.41
N HIS A 149 3.31 -1.38 -0.84
CA HIS A 149 4.22 -0.87 -1.86
C HIS A 149 4.13 0.64 -1.99
N TRP A 150 2.93 1.20 -1.90
CA TRP A 150 2.71 2.64 -1.95
C TRP A 150 3.45 3.37 -0.83
N ALA A 151 3.39 2.86 0.40
CA ALA A 151 4.12 3.44 1.53
C ALA A 151 5.63 3.41 1.32
N ASP A 152 6.17 2.26 0.89
CA ASP A 152 7.61 2.11 0.65
C ASP A 152 8.06 2.99 -0.54
N ARG A 153 7.24 3.06 -1.60
CA ARG A 153 7.49 3.93 -2.76
C ARG A 153 7.55 5.40 -2.36
N LEU A 154 6.54 5.88 -1.62
CA LEU A 154 6.50 7.27 -1.19
C LEU A 154 7.64 7.64 -0.24
N ALA A 155 8.13 6.69 0.56
CA ALA A 155 9.27 6.92 1.44
C ALA A 155 10.60 7.10 0.68
N GLY A 156 10.69 6.58 -0.56
CA GLY A 156 11.89 6.66 -1.40
C GLY A 156 11.85 7.74 -2.48
N ILE A 157 10.73 8.47 -2.63
CA ILE A 157 10.62 9.51 -3.66
C ILE A 157 11.23 10.82 -3.17
N GLU A 158 12.26 11.27 -3.87
CA GLU A 158 12.77 12.64 -3.78
C GLU A 158 12.05 13.49 -4.83
N LEU A 159 11.20 14.41 -4.39
CA LEU A 159 10.47 15.30 -5.30
C LEU A 159 11.21 16.62 -5.50
N PRO A 160 11.36 17.08 -6.73
CA PRO A 160 11.83 18.42 -7.00
C PRO A 160 10.73 19.43 -6.62
N GLY A 161 10.96 20.22 -5.59
CA GLY A 161 10.04 21.28 -5.17
C GLY A 161 9.50 21.11 -3.75
N SER A 162 8.89 22.16 -3.23
CA SER A 162 8.45 22.22 -1.84
C SER A 162 7.08 21.58 -1.61
N ARG A 163 6.23 21.48 -2.65
CA ARG A 163 4.85 20.97 -2.53
C ARG A 163 4.37 20.32 -3.82
N GLY A 164 3.70 19.19 -3.67
CA GLY A 164 3.15 18.50 -4.84
C GLY A 164 2.21 17.35 -4.52
N VAL A 165 1.58 16.83 -5.55
CA VAL A 165 0.64 15.70 -5.50
C VAL A 165 1.20 14.56 -6.32
N ILE A 166 1.23 13.37 -5.74
CA ILE A 166 1.53 12.14 -6.45
C ILE A 166 0.24 11.37 -6.64
N ALA A 167 0.00 10.89 -7.85
CA ALA A 167 -1.09 9.98 -8.19
C ALA A 167 -0.53 8.65 -8.68
N ARG A 168 -1.11 7.55 -8.20
CA ARG A 168 -0.89 6.19 -8.69
C ARG A 168 -2.20 5.53 -8.98
N ILE A 169 -2.31 4.89 -10.13
CA ILE A 169 -3.47 4.10 -10.52
C ILE A 169 -3.11 2.63 -10.54
N GLU A 170 -3.95 1.82 -9.93
CA GLU A 170 -3.83 0.37 -9.95
C GLU A 170 -5.22 -0.26 -10.07
N GLY A 171 -5.52 -0.83 -11.24
CA GLY A 171 -6.86 -1.32 -11.54
C GLY A 171 -7.91 -0.20 -11.46
N HIS A 172 -8.82 -0.32 -10.51
CA HIS A 172 -9.89 0.66 -10.23
C HIS A 172 -9.58 1.57 -9.04
N LEU A 173 -8.37 1.53 -8.52
CA LEU A 173 -7.97 2.30 -7.36
C LEU A 173 -7.01 3.43 -7.77
N LEU A 174 -7.38 4.66 -7.45
CA LEU A 174 -6.55 5.84 -7.56
C LEU A 174 -6.04 6.21 -6.17
N ASN A 175 -4.76 6.04 -5.95
CA ASN A 175 -4.10 6.50 -4.74
C ASN A 175 -3.49 7.88 -4.97
N LEU A 176 -3.72 8.77 -4.02
CA LEU A 176 -3.25 10.15 -4.05
C LEU A 176 -2.47 10.45 -2.76
N ALA A 177 -1.35 11.11 -2.89
CA ALA A 177 -0.60 11.63 -1.76
C ALA A 177 -0.17 13.07 -2.01
N VAL A 178 -0.30 13.91 -1.00
CA VAL A 178 0.21 15.28 -1.00
C VAL A 178 1.45 15.33 -0.13
N LEU A 179 2.53 15.82 -0.74
CA LEU A 179 3.77 16.11 -0.03
C LEU A 179 3.97 17.61 0.04
N ASP A 180 4.45 18.07 1.19
CA ASP A 180 4.84 19.44 1.45
C ASP A 180 6.15 19.43 2.24
N GLU A 181 7.20 20.02 1.66
CA GLU A 181 8.56 20.03 2.25
C GLU A 181 9.07 18.62 2.63
N GLY A 182 8.80 17.61 1.79
CA GLY A 182 9.21 16.22 2.04
C GLY A 182 8.35 15.47 3.07
N HIS A 183 7.28 16.08 3.58
CA HIS A 183 6.36 15.46 4.52
C HIS A 183 5.01 15.18 3.87
N TRP A 184 4.45 14.01 4.16
CA TRP A 184 3.08 13.72 3.77
C TRP A 184 2.11 14.51 4.61
N ILE A 185 1.19 15.17 3.96
CA ILE A 185 0.16 15.97 4.63
C ILE A 185 -1.25 15.47 4.36
N ARG A 186 -1.46 14.71 3.26
CA ARG A 186 -2.74 14.09 2.94
C ARG A 186 -2.51 12.85 2.09
N VAL A 187 -3.35 11.84 2.28
CA VAL A 187 -3.45 10.66 1.41
C VAL A 187 -4.90 10.30 1.22
N ALA A 188 -5.23 9.67 0.09
CA ALA A 188 -6.53 9.09 -0.17
C ALA A 188 -6.44 7.93 -1.15
N SER A 189 -7.35 6.97 -1.03
CA SER A 189 -7.69 6.01 -2.07
C SER A 189 -9.09 6.29 -2.58
N LEU A 190 -9.23 6.45 -3.88
CA LEU A 190 -10.49 6.74 -4.56
C LEU A 190 -10.79 5.61 -5.55
N LEU A 191 -12.03 5.13 -5.55
CA LEU A 191 -12.48 4.24 -6.61
C LEU A 191 -12.69 5.04 -7.89
N VAL A 192 -12.11 4.56 -8.98
CA VAL A 192 -12.27 5.13 -10.32
C VAL A 192 -12.82 4.06 -11.25
N ASP A 193 -13.76 4.46 -12.09
CA ASP A 193 -14.18 3.64 -13.21
C ASP A 193 -13.12 3.74 -14.31
N GLN A 194 -12.82 2.64 -15.00
CA GLN A 194 -11.87 2.62 -16.12
C GLN A 194 -12.27 3.58 -17.26
N GLN A 195 -13.56 3.93 -17.36
CA GLN A 195 -14.08 4.90 -18.31
C GLN A 195 -14.01 6.36 -17.81
N GLN A 196 -13.73 6.57 -16.53
CA GLN A 196 -13.65 7.92 -15.98
C GLN A 196 -12.24 8.50 -16.17
N ASP A 197 -12.22 9.79 -16.52
CA ASP A 197 -10.99 10.58 -16.45
C ASP A 197 -10.53 10.70 -14.99
N TRP A 198 -9.61 9.82 -14.58
CA TRP A 198 -9.08 9.80 -13.23
C TRP A 198 -8.38 11.12 -12.88
N SER A 199 -7.87 11.85 -13.86
CA SER A 199 -7.24 13.15 -13.62
C SER A 199 -8.27 14.19 -13.17
N ARG A 200 -9.52 14.09 -13.63
CA ARG A 200 -10.62 14.88 -13.11
C ARG A 200 -10.96 14.53 -11.67
N ARG A 201 -10.95 13.25 -11.34
CA ARG A 201 -11.18 12.76 -9.98
C ARG A 201 -10.10 13.25 -9.04
N ALA A 202 -8.83 13.16 -9.45
CA ALA A 202 -7.69 13.69 -8.70
C ALA A 202 -7.83 15.20 -8.46
N ARG A 203 -8.13 15.98 -9.50
CA ARG A 203 -8.36 17.43 -9.38
C ARG A 203 -9.51 17.76 -8.42
N GLY A 204 -10.63 17.04 -8.51
CA GLY A 204 -11.75 17.22 -7.59
C GLY A 204 -11.34 16.98 -6.14
N TRP A 205 -10.58 15.92 -5.87
CA TRP A 205 -10.06 15.66 -4.53
C TRP A 205 -9.08 16.76 -4.07
N MET A 206 -8.16 17.18 -4.95
CA MET A 206 -7.22 18.27 -4.63
C MET A 206 -7.95 19.56 -4.23
N GLN A 207 -9.07 19.89 -4.88
CA GLN A 207 -9.91 21.02 -4.49
C GLN A 207 -10.47 20.86 -3.07
N THR A 208 -10.93 19.65 -2.69
CA THR A 208 -11.49 19.40 -1.35
C THR A 208 -10.45 19.52 -0.24
N VAL A 209 -9.18 19.30 -0.54
CA VAL A 209 -8.06 19.40 0.43
C VAL A 209 -7.30 20.72 0.34
N GLY A 210 -7.86 21.71 -0.39
CA GLY A 210 -7.28 23.06 -0.49
C GLY A 210 -6.01 23.16 -1.34
N LEU A 211 -5.86 22.25 -2.31
CA LEU A 211 -4.69 22.16 -3.20
C LEU A 211 -5.00 22.57 -4.63
N ALA A 212 -6.08 23.30 -4.85
CA ALA A 212 -6.45 23.81 -6.18
C ALA A 212 -5.50 24.88 -6.74
N ASP A 213 -4.42 25.16 -6.03
CA ASP A 213 -3.42 26.17 -6.43
C ASP A 213 -2.60 25.64 -7.63
N PRO A 214 -2.48 26.39 -8.75
CA PRO A 214 -1.67 25.98 -9.90
C PRO A 214 -0.17 25.83 -9.63
N VAL A 215 0.29 26.16 -8.41
CA VAL A 215 1.69 26.07 -7.99
C VAL A 215 2.10 24.65 -7.53
N ALA A 216 1.15 23.76 -7.24
CA ALA A 216 1.49 22.41 -6.81
C ALA A 216 1.91 21.55 -8.02
N ALA A 217 3.13 21.03 -8.02
CA ALA A 217 3.59 20.07 -9.00
C ALA A 217 2.74 18.79 -8.94
N GLN A 218 2.45 18.20 -10.11
CA GLN A 218 1.63 17.00 -10.22
C GLN A 218 2.48 15.88 -10.82
N TRP A 219 2.66 14.79 -10.09
CA TRP A 219 3.42 13.63 -10.52
C TRP A 219 2.55 12.39 -10.63
N PHE A 220 2.81 11.62 -11.67
CA PHE A 220 2.15 10.35 -11.93
C PHE A 220 3.13 9.20 -11.72
N ASP A 221 2.86 8.32 -10.75
CA ASP A 221 3.64 7.11 -10.50
C ASP A 221 3.02 5.95 -11.29
N GLY A 222 3.50 5.76 -12.51
CA GLY A 222 3.04 4.74 -13.44
C GLY A 222 3.71 4.86 -14.79
N PRO A 223 3.34 3.99 -15.76
CA PRO A 223 3.94 4.01 -17.09
C PRO A 223 3.79 5.38 -17.76
N SER A 224 4.87 5.94 -18.30
CA SER A 224 4.89 7.27 -18.94
C SER A 224 3.84 7.42 -20.03
N GLN A 225 3.50 6.32 -20.73
CA GLN A 225 2.45 6.29 -21.77
C GLN A 225 1.04 6.54 -21.21
N ALA A 226 0.82 6.26 -19.92
CA ALA A 226 -0.45 6.48 -19.22
C ALA A 226 -0.49 7.83 -18.49
N CYS A 227 0.59 8.60 -18.53
CA CYS A 227 0.68 9.89 -17.85
C CYS A 227 -0.21 10.93 -18.56
N PRO A 228 -1.18 11.53 -17.88
CA PRO A 228 -2.08 12.49 -18.50
C PRO A 228 -1.43 13.84 -18.71
N SER A 229 -2.01 14.64 -19.59
CA SER A 229 -1.57 16.01 -19.83
C SER A 229 -1.61 16.84 -18.55
N GLY A 230 -0.52 17.55 -18.29
CA GLY A 230 -0.34 18.38 -17.09
C GLY A 230 0.22 17.65 -15.89
N TRP A 231 0.50 16.33 -16.01
CA TRP A 231 1.20 15.54 -15.00
C TRP A 231 2.61 15.20 -15.50
N THR A 232 3.54 15.05 -14.58
CA THR A 232 4.91 14.60 -14.88
C THR A 232 5.05 13.15 -14.44
N ALA A 233 5.45 12.27 -15.36
CA ALA A 233 5.72 10.88 -15.00
C ALA A 233 6.92 10.81 -14.05
N LEU A 234 6.77 10.05 -12.97
CA LEU A 234 7.91 9.69 -12.13
C LEU A 234 8.65 8.54 -12.79
N GLU A 235 9.91 8.75 -13.12
CA GLU A 235 10.76 7.68 -13.61
C GLU A 235 10.91 6.63 -12.49
N THR A 236 10.55 5.39 -12.80
CA THR A 236 10.87 4.24 -11.94
C THR A 236 12.36 3.97 -12.08
N ALA A 237 13.13 4.32 -11.05
CA ALA A 237 14.51 3.89 -10.94
C ALA A 237 14.60 2.37 -10.74
#